data_a077e3c7d1997678ae4febf9d9bfd79e
#
_entry.id   a077e3c7d1997678ae4febf9d9bfd79e
#
_cell.length_a   1.000
_cell.length_b   1.000
_cell.length_c   1.000
_cell.angle_alpha   90.00
_cell.angle_beta   90.00
_cell.angle_gamma   90.00
#
_symmetry.space_group_name_H-M   'P 1'
#
loop_
_entity.id
_entity.type
_entity.pdbx_description
1 polymer ?
#
loop_
_entity_poly.entity_id
_entity_poly.type
_entity_poly.pdbx_seq_one_letter_code
_entity_poly.pdbx_strand_id
1 'polypeptide(L)'
;MEWNNKSVLVVDDDRDLRYLLSVRLVSAGYIVYGAANGLEALEQMEKHSVDVVLTDYRMPKMDGFEFLSVCRVKWPGTPVVVFSAERDDLAHEAVERGAFAWIRKGSEFTMLLEFLAYAIQQSVHV
;
A
#
# COMPACT_ATOMS: atom_id res chain seq x y z
N MET A 1 -17.74 -2.68 -11.60
CA MET A 1 -16.55 -1.83 -11.66
C MET A 1 -15.34 -2.74 -11.71
N GLU A 2 -14.35 -2.37 -12.47
CA GLU A 2 -13.17 -3.22 -12.70
C GLU A 2 -12.39 -3.55 -11.43
N TRP A 3 -12.43 -2.66 -10.44
CA TRP A 3 -11.74 -2.85 -9.16
C TRP A 3 -12.61 -3.43 -8.05
N ASN A 4 -13.87 -3.75 -8.35
CA ASN A 4 -14.70 -4.44 -7.38
C ASN A 4 -14.09 -5.81 -7.06
N ASN A 5 -14.05 -6.16 -5.79
CA ASN A 5 -13.43 -7.38 -5.27
C ASN A 5 -11.92 -7.43 -5.37
N LYS A 6 -11.26 -6.34 -5.76
CA LYS A 6 -9.81 -6.23 -5.64
C LYS A 6 -9.46 -5.94 -4.20
N SER A 7 -8.28 -6.37 -3.78
CA SER A 7 -7.88 -6.26 -2.39
C SER A 7 -6.73 -5.28 -2.19
N VAL A 8 -6.81 -4.55 -1.08
CA VAL A 8 -5.78 -3.60 -0.65
C VAL A 8 -5.30 -4.02 0.73
N LEU A 9 -3.99 -4.08 0.91
CA LEU A 9 -3.40 -4.22 2.23
C LEU A 9 -2.97 -2.83 2.71
N VAL A 10 -3.56 -2.35 3.79
CA VAL A 10 -3.24 -1.05 4.39
C VAL A 10 -2.30 -1.27 5.57
N VAL A 11 -1.09 -0.75 5.46
CA VAL A 11 -0.04 -0.92 6.49
C VAL A 11 0.28 0.44 7.08
N ASP A 12 -0.11 0.65 8.34
CA ASP A 12 0.12 1.91 9.04
C ASP A 12 0.04 1.64 10.54
N ASP A 13 1.00 2.14 11.31
CA ASP A 13 0.99 1.97 12.77
C ASP A 13 -0.01 2.90 13.45
N ASP A 14 -0.50 3.92 12.76
CA ASP A 14 -1.57 4.78 13.27
C ASP A 14 -2.91 4.05 13.10
N ARG A 15 -3.44 3.55 14.22
CA ARG A 15 -4.67 2.77 14.24
C ARG A 15 -5.87 3.55 13.68
N ASP A 16 -5.98 4.84 14.02
CA ASP A 16 -7.11 5.64 13.59
C ASP A 16 -7.08 5.93 12.11
N LEU A 17 -5.90 6.25 11.57
CA LEU A 17 -5.75 6.47 10.14
C LEU A 17 -5.99 5.17 9.37
N ARG A 18 -5.46 4.06 9.86
CA ARG A 18 -5.67 2.75 9.23
C ARG A 18 -7.17 2.42 9.17
N TYR A 19 -7.90 2.68 10.26
CA TYR A 19 -9.34 2.45 10.29
C TYR A 19 -10.06 3.35 9.30
N LEU A 20 -9.74 4.64 9.28
CA LEU A 20 -10.38 5.60 8.38
C LEU A 20 -10.17 5.21 6.91
N LEU A 21 -8.94 4.88 6.55
CA LEU A 21 -8.62 4.45 5.19
C LEU A 21 -9.38 3.18 4.84
N SER A 22 -9.45 2.23 5.77
CA SER A 22 -10.15 0.97 5.54
C SER A 22 -11.62 1.19 5.25
N VAL A 23 -12.29 2.03 6.04
CA VAL A 23 -13.71 2.34 5.84
C VAL A 23 -13.93 2.97 4.47
N ARG A 24 -13.09 3.91 4.08
CA ARG A 24 -13.23 4.59 2.79
C ARG A 24 -12.95 3.66 1.62
N LEU A 25 -11.95 2.79 1.76
CA LEU A 25 -11.61 1.85 0.69
C LEU A 25 -12.69 0.80 0.52
N VAL A 26 -13.25 0.29 1.62
CA VAL A 26 -14.39 -0.63 1.54
C VAL A 26 -15.58 0.05 0.84
N SER A 27 -15.84 1.31 1.17
CA SER A 27 -16.92 2.07 0.50
C SER A 27 -16.67 2.23 -1.00
N ALA A 28 -15.42 2.23 -1.42
CA ALA A 28 -15.04 2.34 -2.83
C ALA A 28 -15.06 0.98 -3.56
N GLY A 29 -15.38 -0.12 -2.86
CA GLY A 29 -15.52 -1.44 -3.47
C GLY A 29 -14.36 -2.39 -3.23
N TYR A 30 -13.35 -2.00 -2.46
CA TYR A 30 -12.19 -2.86 -2.18
C TYR A 30 -12.45 -3.82 -1.02
N ILE A 31 -11.78 -4.96 -1.08
CA ILE A 31 -11.59 -5.82 0.08
C ILE A 31 -10.34 -5.30 0.78
N VAL A 32 -10.39 -5.08 2.09
CA VAL A 32 -9.28 -4.43 2.80
C VAL A 32 -8.73 -5.34 3.90
N TYR A 33 -7.42 -5.50 3.90
CA TYR A 33 -6.69 -6.13 4.98
C TYR A 33 -5.83 -5.07 5.66
N GLY A 34 -5.59 -5.22 6.94
CA GLY A 34 -4.83 -4.22 7.69
C GLY A 34 -3.65 -4.82 8.43
N ALA A 35 -2.63 -4.01 8.63
CA ALA A 35 -1.46 -4.39 9.41
C ALA A 35 -0.89 -3.14 10.09
N ALA A 36 -0.36 -3.31 11.30
CA ALA A 36 0.18 -2.20 12.07
C ALA A 36 1.67 -1.97 11.83
N ASN A 37 2.34 -2.91 11.18
CA ASN A 37 3.77 -2.81 10.88
C ASN A 37 4.11 -3.78 9.76
N GLY A 38 5.37 -3.73 9.31
CA GLY A 38 5.83 -4.56 8.20
C GLY A 38 5.77 -6.06 8.48
N LEU A 39 6.02 -6.48 9.72
CA LEU A 39 5.96 -7.91 10.06
C LEU A 39 4.55 -8.45 9.97
N GLU A 40 3.57 -7.71 10.52
CA GLU A 40 2.15 -8.09 10.37
C GLU A 40 1.72 -8.08 8.92
N ALA A 41 2.24 -7.10 8.16
CA ALA A 41 1.94 -7.01 6.72
C ALA A 41 2.40 -8.25 5.98
N LEU A 42 3.60 -8.75 6.28
CA LEU A 42 4.09 -9.98 5.66
C LEU A 42 3.19 -11.17 5.97
N GLU A 43 2.68 -11.26 7.19
CA GLU A 43 1.73 -12.30 7.57
C GLU A 43 0.46 -12.22 6.72
N GLN A 44 -0.06 -11.01 6.52
CA GLN A 44 -1.25 -10.80 5.69
C GLN A 44 -0.99 -11.17 4.23
N MET A 45 0.19 -10.83 3.72
CA MET A 45 0.57 -11.19 2.35
C MET A 45 0.64 -12.70 2.15
N GLU A 46 1.11 -13.44 3.16
CA GLU A 46 1.15 -14.90 3.10
C GLU A 46 -0.24 -15.54 3.13
N LYS A 47 -1.17 -14.91 3.85
CA LYS A 47 -2.51 -15.48 4.06
C LYS A 47 -3.50 -15.13 2.95
N HIS A 48 -3.30 -14.01 2.28
CA HIS A 48 -4.30 -13.48 1.35
C HIS A 48 -3.66 -13.11 0.02
N SER A 49 -4.48 -13.17 -1.03
CA SER A 49 -4.08 -12.66 -2.34
C SER A 49 -4.34 -11.15 -2.33
N VAL A 50 -3.26 -10.36 -2.35
CA VAL A 50 -3.34 -8.91 -2.27
C VAL A 50 -3.04 -8.31 -3.64
N ASP A 51 -3.93 -7.42 -4.10
CA ASP A 51 -3.79 -6.80 -5.42
C ASP A 51 -2.93 -5.54 -5.40
N VAL A 52 -2.95 -4.81 -4.29
CA VAL A 52 -2.10 -3.63 -4.12
C VAL A 52 -1.84 -3.40 -2.63
N VAL A 53 -0.63 -2.93 -2.32
CA VAL A 53 -0.25 -2.57 -0.95
C VAL A 53 -0.18 -1.06 -0.83
N LEU A 54 -0.78 -0.54 0.23
CA LEU A 54 -0.67 0.86 0.62
C LEU A 54 0.03 0.90 1.98
N THR A 55 1.27 1.35 2.02
CA THR A 55 2.07 1.28 3.24
C THR A 55 2.63 2.63 3.65
N ASP A 56 2.66 2.87 4.98
CA ASP A 56 3.44 3.97 5.53
C ASP A 56 4.94 3.65 5.37
N TYR A 57 5.76 4.69 5.41
CA TYR A 57 7.21 4.54 5.42
C TYR A 57 7.73 4.30 6.84
N ARG A 58 7.30 5.12 7.80
CA ARG A 58 7.78 5.03 9.17
C ARG A 58 6.89 4.12 10.00
N MET A 59 7.46 2.96 10.35
CA MET A 59 6.77 1.96 11.16
C MET A 59 7.76 1.31 12.11
N PRO A 60 7.30 0.88 13.30
CA PRO A 60 8.16 0.10 14.19
C PRO A 60 8.46 -1.27 13.60
N LYS A 61 9.51 -1.90 14.07
CA LYS A 61 9.94 -3.28 13.76
C LYS A 61 10.49 -3.45 12.34
N MET A 62 9.77 -2.98 11.33
CA MET A 62 10.20 -3.07 9.93
C MET A 62 9.65 -1.85 9.21
N ASP A 63 10.51 -0.98 8.71
CA ASP A 63 10.08 0.23 8.02
C ASP A 63 9.59 -0.08 6.59
N GLY A 64 9.05 0.96 5.93
CA GLY A 64 8.46 0.80 4.61
C GLY A 64 9.45 0.34 3.55
N PHE A 65 10.71 0.76 3.61
CA PHE A 65 11.71 0.33 2.62
C PHE A 65 12.12 -1.12 2.83
N GLU A 66 12.27 -1.56 4.07
CA GLU A 66 12.55 -2.96 4.37
C GLU A 66 11.40 -3.85 3.90
N PHE A 67 10.17 -3.43 4.20
CA PHE A 67 8.98 -4.16 3.77
C PHE A 67 8.89 -4.20 2.24
N LEU A 68 9.12 -3.06 1.58
CA LEU A 68 9.13 -2.98 0.12
C LEU A 68 10.14 -3.96 -0.49
N SER A 69 11.33 -4.03 0.08
CA SER A 69 12.37 -4.95 -0.42
C SER A 69 11.90 -6.39 -0.39
N VAL A 70 11.25 -6.80 0.71
CA VAL A 70 10.72 -8.17 0.81
C VAL A 70 9.62 -8.40 -0.23
N CYS A 71 8.71 -7.44 -0.37
CA CYS A 71 7.61 -7.55 -1.35
C CYS A 71 8.13 -7.68 -2.78
N ARG A 72 9.18 -6.94 -3.13
CA ARG A 72 9.74 -7.01 -4.48
C ARG A 72 10.32 -8.37 -4.81
N VAL A 73 10.84 -9.06 -3.79
CA VAL A 73 11.41 -10.41 -3.97
C VAL A 73 10.31 -11.47 -3.96
N LYS A 74 9.41 -11.42 -2.99
CA LYS A 74 8.42 -12.49 -2.79
C LYS A 74 7.14 -12.31 -3.62
N TRP A 75 6.72 -11.08 -3.87
CA TRP A 75 5.50 -10.77 -4.62
C TRP A 75 5.77 -9.69 -5.66
N PRO A 76 6.64 -9.99 -6.66
CA PRO A 76 7.07 -8.96 -7.62
C PRO A 76 5.95 -8.39 -8.48
N GLY A 77 4.83 -9.13 -8.61
CA GLY A 77 3.67 -8.65 -9.36
C GLY A 77 2.72 -7.78 -8.56
N THR A 78 2.91 -7.65 -7.23
CA THR A 78 2.04 -6.85 -6.39
C THR A 78 2.63 -5.44 -6.23
N PRO A 79 1.95 -4.41 -6.76
CA PRO A 79 2.46 -3.05 -6.62
C PRO A 79 2.36 -2.55 -5.19
N VAL A 80 3.36 -1.77 -4.78
CA VAL A 80 3.42 -1.17 -3.46
C VAL A 80 3.40 0.35 -3.62
N VAL A 81 2.40 0.99 -3.02
CA VAL A 81 2.27 2.44 -2.97
C VAL A 81 2.62 2.89 -1.56
N VAL A 82 3.57 3.81 -1.45
CA VAL A 82 3.96 4.37 -0.16
C VAL A 82 3.12 5.62 0.10
N PHE A 83 2.52 5.70 1.28
CA PHE A 83 1.63 6.79 1.69
C PHE A 83 2.16 7.34 3.01
N SER A 84 2.88 8.45 2.96
CA SER A 84 3.70 8.89 4.10
C SER A 84 3.56 10.38 4.40
N ALA A 85 3.72 10.72 5.68
CA ALA A 85 3.83 12.10 6.13
C ALA A 85 5.24 12.66 5.90
N GLU A 86 6.21 11.80 5.60
CA GLU A 86 7.58 12.24 5.35
C GLU A 86 7.65 13.10 4.09
N ARG A 87 8.68 13.95 4.04
CA ARG A 87 8.88 14.85 2.91
C ARG A 87 9.19 14.07 1.63
N ASP A 88 8.95 14.72 0.51
CA ASP A 88 9.09 14.11 -0.82
C ASP A 88 10.53 13.78 -1.21
N ASP A 89 11.52 14.17 -0.40
CA ASP A 89 12.91 13.82 -0.67
C ASP A 89 13.18 12.32 -0.63
N LEU A 90 12.28 11.54 -0.02
CA LEU A 90 12.38 10.07 -0.04
C LEU A 90 11.65 9.44 -1.22
N ALA A 91 10.86 10.21 -1.94
CA ALA A 91 10.04 9.67 -3.03
C ALA A 91 10.88 9.05 -4.14
N HIS A 92 11.98 9.72 -4.51
CA HIS A 92 12.87 9.21 -5.55
C HIS A 92 13.49 7.87 -5.16
N GLU A 93 13.96 7.77 -3.92
CA GLU A 93 14.54 6.53 -3.41
C GLU A 93 13.50 5.41 -3.37
N ALA A 94 12.28 5.73 -2.97
CA ALA A 94 11.20 4.74 -2.91
C ALA A 94 10.96 4.13 -4.30
N VAL A 95 10.88 4.96 -5.33
CA VAL A 95 10.67 4.50 -6.70
C VAL A 95 11.86 3.69 -7.20
N GLU A 96 13.08 4.12 -6.89
CA GLU A 96 14.28 3.35 -7.25
C GLU A 96 14.29 1.96 -6.59
N ARG A 97 13.75 1.84 -5.39
CA ARG A 97 13.64 0.57 -4.68
C ARG A 97 12.46 -0.28 -5.14
N GLY A 98 11.67 0.23 -6.09
CA GLY A 98 10.60 -0.53 -6.71
C GLY A 98 9.19 -0.21 -6.23
N ALA A 99 9.00 0.87 -5.47
CA ALA A 99 7.65 1.34 -5.16
C ALA A 99 6.98 1.83 -6.44
N PHE A 100 5.69 1.55 -6.55
CA PHE A 100 4.91 2.02 -7.68
C PHE A 100 4.74 3.55 -7.63
N ALA A 101 4.51 4.09 -6.44
CA ALA A 101 4.34 5.52 -6.24
C ALA A 101 4.59 5.88 -4.78
N TRP A 102 4.87 7.16 -4.54
CA TRP A 102 4.97 7.77 -3.22
C TRP A 102 3.92 8.87 -3.16
N ILE A 103 2.97 8.75 -2.23
CA ILE A 103 1.89 9.71 -2.06
C ILE A 103 2.00 10.35 -0.69
N ARG A 104 1.90 11.67 -0.64
CA ARG A 104 1.97 12.40 0.63
C ARG A 104 0.66 12.24 1.40
N LYS A 105 0.74 11.95 2.69
CA LYS A 105 -0.43 12.00 3.59
C LYS A 105 -0.98 13.41 3.59
N GLY A 106 -2.31 13.54 3.57
CA GLY A 106 -2.97 14.83 3.40
C GLY A 106 -3.40 15.11 1.97
N SER A 107 -2.95 14.29 1.01
CA SER A 107 -3.46 14.35 -0.35
C SER A 107 -4.94 13.95 -0.37
N GLU A 108 -5.66 14.44 -1.39
CA GLU A 108 -7.07 14.10 -1.51
C GLU A 108 -7.27 12.60 -1.68
N PHE A 109 -8.31 12.08 -1.04
CA PHE A 109 -8.60 10.66 -1.10
C PHE A 109 -8.91 10.18 -2.52
N THR A 110 -9.55 11.02 -3.33
CA THR A 110 -9.83 10.69 -4.73
C THR A 110 -8.55 10.44 -5.52
N MET A 111 -7.50 11.22 -5.25
CA MET A 111 -6.20 11.02 -5.88
C MET A 111 -5.60 9.67 -5.46
N LEU A 112 -5.71 9.33 -4.19
CA LEU A 112 -5.24 8.04 -3.69
C LEU A 112 -5.96 6.89 -4.40
N LEU A 113 -7.29 6.98 -4.54
CA LEU A 113 -8.07 5.97 -5.25
C LEU A 113 -7.61 5.81 -6.69
N GLU A 114 -7.33 6.91 -7.38
CA GLU A 114 -6.85 6.86 -8.76
C GLU A 114 -5.50 6.14 -8.87
N PHE A 115 -4.57 6.43 -7.95
CA PHE A 115 -3.28 5.75 -7.94
C PHE A 115 -3.42 4.26 -7.66
N LEU A 116 -4.28 3.87 -6.73
CA LEU A 116 -4.49 2.45 -6.42
C LEU A 116 -5.08 1.72 -7.62
N ALA A 117 -6.10 2.29 -8.26
CA ALA A 117 -6.73 1.68 -9.43
C ALA A 117 -5.72 1.55 -10.57
N TYR A 118 -4.92 2.56 -10.80
CA TYR A 118 -3.90 2.53 -11.85
C TYR A 118 -2.84 1.46 -11.56
N ALA A 119 -2.39 1.37 -10.31
CA ALA A 119 -1.41 0.37 -9.91
C ALA A 119 -1.92 -1.05 -10.16
N ILE A 120 -3.16 -1.32 -9.78
CA ILE A 120 -3.78 -2.62 -10.00
C ILE A 120 -3.87 -2.93 -11.50
N GLN A 121 -4.27 -1.96 -12.31
CA GLN A 121 -4.37 -2.12 -13.76
C GLN A 121 -3.03 -2.49 -14.38
N GLN A 122 -1.97 -1.83 -13.96
CA GLN A 122 -0.63 -2.09 -14.50
C GLN A 122 -0.13 -3.48 -14.13
N SER A 123 -0.46 -3.99 -12.95
CA SER A 123 0.01 -5.28 -12.47
C SER A 123 -0.63 -6.46 -13.20
N VAL A 124 -1.79 -6.27 -13.81
CA VAL A 124 -2.52 -7.34 -14.49
C VAL A 124 -1.81 -7.83 -15.76
N HIS A 125 -0.87 -7.05 -16.28
CA HIS A 125 -0.21 -7.35 -17.55
C HIS A 125 1.13 -8.08 -17.39
N VAL A 126 1.38 -8.60 -16.24
CA VAL A 126 2.62 -9.36 -15.97
C VAL A 126 2.57 -10.74 -16.60
#